data_cd0b6c5e4d4a153458b61004b382e60e
#
_entry.id   cd0b6c5e4d4a153458b61004b382e60e
#
_cell.length_a   1.000
_cell.length_b   1.000
_cell.length_c   1.000
_cell.angle_alpha   90.00
_cell.angle_beta   90.00
_cell.angle_gamma   90.00
#
_symmetry.space_group_name_H-M   'P 1'
#
loop_
_entity.id
_entity.type
_entity.pdbx_description
1 polymer ?
#
loop_
_entity_poly.entity_id
_entity_poly.type
_entity_poly.pdbx_seq_one_letter_code
_entity_poly.pdbx_strand_id
1 'polypeptide(L)'
;MLEVLDKYEEYLKFHSYEGQINLTGGEPLLHPDIFKLIAEIKKRSMIFSILTNGTLIDEKMAEKIAEYKPLFVQISLDGPEKIHNGIRGEGAFEKVLIGADNLKKKGVKVLISFTAMKMNYKSFKEVALICKKHKVDKLWWDRVVTDDRNVYLSTEEFKELSEEACRLSKKYKFVNNNRSLQLLPEDKCGYECSAGKRLLIVLANGAMMPCRRLPFIIGSIYKEGRLVDLIDYNETMNKLSKPRFPEGCIKCKHFTKCNGGSRCVTYAQTGKLNAKDVNCYI
;
A
#
# COMPACT_ATOMS: atom_id res chain seq x y z
N MET A 1 -6.14 8.68 -19.99
CA MET A 1 -4.95 8.56 -19.11
C MET A 1 -4.06 9.81 -19.16
N LEU A 2 -3.79 10.40 -20.33
CA LEU A 2 -2.94 11.60 -20.40
C LEU A 2 -3.57 12.80 -19.67
N GLU A 3 -4.86 13.03 -19.83
CA GLU A 3 -5.59 14.07 -19.09
C GLU A 3 -5.40 13.99 -17.56
N VAL A 4 -5.32 12.77 -17.01
CA VAL A 4 -5.03 12.58 -15.58
C VAL A 4 -3.64 13.11 -15.23
N LEU A 5 -2.65 12.87 -16.10
CA LEU A 5 -1.28 13.36 -15.87
C LEU A 5 -1.22 14.88 -16.00
N ASP A 6 -1.94 15.46 -16.96
CA ASP A 6 -1.94 16.92 -17.18
C ASP A 6 -2.57 17.66 -15.99
N LYS A 7 -3.74 17.20 -15.50
CA LYS A 7 -4.38 17.75 -14.30
C LYS A 7 -3.52 17.55 -13.03
N TYR A 8 -2.83 16.42 -12.92
CA TYR A 8 -1.95 16.17 -11.79
C TYR A 8 -0.69 17.06 -11.84
N GLU A 9 -0.12 17.25 -13.02
CA GLU A 9 1.01 18.17 -13.21
C GLU A 9 0.65 19.60 -12.83
N GLU A 10 -0.53 20.08 -13.23
CA GLU A 10 -1.06 21.38 -12.82
C GLU A 10 -1.17 21.50 -11.29
N TYR A 11 -1.73 20.46 -10.65
CA TYR A 11 -1.84 20.39 -9.19
C TYR A 11 -0.48 20.45 -8.50
N LEU A 12 0.50 19.71 -8.99
CA LEU A 12 1.85 19.72 -8.45
C LEU A 12 2.52 21.08 -8.58
N LYS A 13 2.39 21.73 -9.75
CA LYS A 13 2.94 23.06 -9.99
C LYS A 13 2.30 24.10 -9.06
N PHE A 14 0.99 24.05 -8.88
CA PHE A 14 0.26 24.97 -7.99
C PHE A 14 0.77 24.91 -6.55
N HIS A 15 1.06 23.71 -6.05
CA HIS A 15 1.54 23.49 -4.67
C HIS A 15 3.06 23.46 -4.52
N SER A 16 3.82 23.55 -5.59
CA SER A 16 5.28 23.34 -5.61
C SER A 16 5.67 21.96 -5.03
N TYR A 17 4.91 20.91 -5.38
CA TYR A 17 5.13 19.54 -4.93
C TYR A 17 5.88 18.71 -5.96
N GLU A 18 6.63 17.72 -5.48
CA GLU A 18 7.13 16.62 -6.31
C GLU A 18 6.07 15.52 -6.38
N GLY A 19 5.82 15.01 -7.60
CA GLY A 19 4.81 14.01 -7.86
C GLY A 19 5.35 12.59 -7.87
N GLN A 20 4.68 11.69 -7.14
CA GLN A 20 4.89 10.25 -7.26
C GLN A 20 3.61 9.57 -7.72
N ILE A 21 3.74 8.74 -8.75
CA ILE A 21 2.64 7.93 -9.28
C ILE A 21 2.89 6.47 -8.97
N ASN A 22 1.92 5.82 -8.33
CA ASN A 22 1.93 4.39 -8.11
C ASN A 22 0.98 3.72 -9.12
N LEU A 23 1.56 3.06 -10.10
CA LEU A 23 0.81 2.30 -11.10
C LEU A 23 0.30 1.01 -10.47
N THR A 24 -1.01 0.88 -10.42
CA THR A 24 -1.72 -0.25 -9.79
C THR A 24 -3.05 -0.48 -10.51
N GLY A 25 -3.87 -1.39 -10.03
CA GLY A 25 -5.18 -1.68 -10.62
C GLY A 25 -5.55 -3.12 -10.33
N GLY A 26 -6.09 -3.85 -11.30
CA GLY A 26 -6.12 -5.30 -11.27
C GLY A 26 -4.68 -5.81 -11.36
N GLU A 27 -4.13 -5.83 -12.58
CA GLU A 27 -2.71 -6.06 -12.81
C GLU A 27 -2.20 -5.03 -13.85
N PRO A 28 -1.36 -4.06 -13.45
CA PRO A 28 -0.95 -2.99 -14.35
C PRO A 28 -0.13 -3.48 -15.55
N LEU A 29 0.64 -4.56 -15.39
CA LEU A 29 1.48 -5.10 -16.47
C LEU A 29 0.68 -5.81 -17.57
N LEU A 30 -0.62 -6.06 -17.37
CA LEU A 30 -1.54 -6.52 -18.43
C LEU A 30 -2.01 -5.40 -19.36
N HIS A 31 -1.88 -4.13 -18.93
CA HIS A 31 -2.39 -3.03 -19.75
C HIS A 31 -1.49 -2.80 -20.98
N PRO A 32 -2.03 -2.84 -22.20
CA PRO A 32 -1.22 -2.79 -23.45
C PRO A 32 -0.39 -1.52 -23.57
N ASP A 33 -0.88 -0.40 -23.02
CA ASP A 33 -0.22 0.90 -23.11
C ASP A 33 0.53 1.29 -21.82
N ILE A 34 0.84 0.33 -20.92
CA ILE A 34 1.48 0.66 -19.63
C ILE A 34 2.82 1.38 -19.82
N PHE A 35 3.63 0.95 -20.78
CA PHE A 35 4.93 1.57 -21.04
C PHE A 35 4.82 2.92 -21.76
N LYS A 36 3.77 3.15 -22.56
CA LYS A 36 3.47 4.48 -23.09
C LYS A 36 3.12 5.44 -21.95
N LEU A 37 2.29 4.99 -21.00
CA LEU A 37 1.96 5.77 -19.81
C LEU A 37 3.21 6.08 -18.97
N ILE A 38 4.08 5.08 -18.74
CA ILE A 38 5.34 5.28 -18.01
C ILE A 38 6.24 6.30 -18.72
N ALA A 39 6.35 6.23 -20.04
CA ALA A 39 7.11 7.21 -20.83
C ALA A 39 6.57 8.65 -20.64
N GLU A 40 5.25 8.81 -20.65
CA GLU A 40 4.61 10.12 -20.42
C GLU A 40 4.81 10.64 -18.99
N ILE A 41 4.80 9.76 -17.98
CA ILE A 41 5.15 10.11 -16.59
C ILE A 41 6.59 10.62 -16.52
N LYS A 42 7.52 9.93 -17.17
CA LYS A 42 8.94 10.31 -17.20
C LYS A 42 9.19 11.63 -17.91
N LYS A 43 8.51 11.90 -19.04
CA LYS A 43 8.58 13.20 -19.74
C LYS A 43 8.23 14.38 -18.84
N ARG A 44 7.29 14.18 -17.89
CA ARG A 44 6.86 15.18 -16.92
C ARG A 44 7.75 15.23 -15.66
N SER A 45 8.91 14.55 -15.70
CA SER A 45 9.85 14.46 -14.56
C SER A 45 9.24 13.91 -13.27
N MET A 46 8.12 13.20 -13.35
CA MET A 46 7.47 12.57 -12.21
C MET A 46 8.13 11.24 -11.86
N ILE A 47 8.11 10.92 -10.57
CA ILE A 47 8.59 9.62 -10.05
C ILE A 47 7.45 8.60 -10.14
N PHE A 48 7.78 7.35 -10.46
CA PHE A 48 6.76 6.29 -10.46
C PHE A 48 7.23 5.01 -9.78
N SER A 49 6.26 4.20 -9.37
CA SER A 49 6.44 2.85 -8.87
C SER A 49 5.37 1.93 -9.45
N ILE A 50 5.64 0.64 -9.50
CA ILE A 50 4.70 -0.37 -10.00
C ILE A 50 4.29 -1.27 -8.83
N LEU A 51 2.99 -1.47 -8.66
CA LEU A 51 2.40 -2.39 -7.69
C LEU A 51 1.71 -3.52 -8.46
N THR A 52 2.28 -4.70 -8.44
CA THR A 52 1.93 -5.84 -9.31
C THR A 52 1.78 -7.13 -8.50
N ASN A 53 1.07 -8.10 -9.06
CA ASN A 53 1.11 -9.47 -8.55
C ASN A 53 2.44 -10.18 -8.85
N GLY A 54 3.25 -9.65 -9.76
CA GLY A 54 4.60 -10.14 -10.08
C GLY A 54 4.66 -11.33 -11.03
N THR A 55 3.54 -11.94 -11.41
CA THR A 55 3.51 -13.20 -12.17
C THR A 55 3.88 -13.06 -13.65
N LEU A 56 3.91 -11.83 -14.16
CA LEU A 56 4.24 -11.51 -15.56
C LEU A 56 5.69 -11.04 -15.77
N ILE A 57 6.51 -11.05 -14.70
CA ILE A 57 7.85 -10.48 -14.77
C ILE A 57 8.87 -11.55 -15.15
N ASP A 58 8.92 -11.90 -16.42
CA ASP A 58 10.04 -12.63 -17.01
C ASP A 58 11.29 -11.73 -17.18
N GLU A 59 12.36 -12.27 -17.75
CA GLU A 59 13.59 -11.52 -17.92
C GLU A 59 13.42 -10.29 -18.84
N LYS A 60 12.66 -10.43 -19.94
CA LYS A 60 12.39 -9.33 -20.88
C LYS A 60 11.56 -8.23 -20.26
N MET A 61 10.54 -8.61 -19.49
CA MET A 61 9.71 -7.64 -18.76
C MET A 61 10.52 -6.90 -17.70
N ALA A 62 11.38 -7.60 -16.96
CA ALA A 62 12.25 -6.99 -15.96
C ALA A 62 13.25 -6.01 -16.59
N GLU A 63 13.83 -6.35 -17.74
CA GLU A 63 14.70 -5.46 -18.50
C GLU A 63 13.97 -4.19 -18.93
N LYS A 64 12.80 -4.35 -19.55
CA LYS A 64 11.96 -3.22 -19.98
C LYS A 64 11.53 -2.33 -18.80
N ILE A 65 11.19 -2.89 -17.66
CA ILE A 65 10.89 -2.12 -16.45
C ILE A 65 12.13 -1.34 -15.98
N ALA A 66 13.29 -1.96 -15.98
CA ALA A 66 14.54 -1.35 -15.52
C ALA A 66 14.98 -0.16 -16.38
N GLU A 67 14.72 -0.15 -17.69
CA GLU A 67 15.01 0.97 -18.62
C GLU A 67 14.36 2.28 -18.13
N TYR A 68 13.15 2.20 -17.56
CA TYR A 68 12.41 3.37 -17.07
C TYR A 68 12.78 3.79 -15.64
N LYS A 69 13.63 3.02 -14.94
CA LYS A 69 14.13 3.33 -13.60
C LYS A 69 13.02 3.68 -12.60
N PRO A 70 12.08 2.74 -12.30
CA PRO A 70 11.07 2.98 -11.27
C PRO A 70 11.73 3.23 -9.91
N LEU A 71 11.05 3.96 -9.03
CA LEU A 71 11.49 4.13 -7.66
C LEU A 71 11.58 2.77 -6.94
N PHE A 72 10.61 1.91 -7.20
CA PHE A 72 10.56 0.50 -6.80
C PHE A 72 9.49 -0.28 -7.58
N VAL A 73 9.59 -1.59 -7.56
CA VAL A 73 8.48 -2.50 -7.91
C VAL A 73 8.03 -3.21 -6.65
N GLN A 74 6.76 -3.07 -6.28
CA GLN A 74 6.15 -3.78 -5.17
C GLN A 74 5.42 -5.00 -5.69
N ILE A 75 5.77 -6.17 -5.16
CA ILE A 75 5.17 -7.46 -5.52
C ILE A 75 4.39 -7.99 -4.31
N SER A 76 3.22 -8.59 -4.56
CA SER A 76 2.44 -9.25 -3.51
C SER A 76 2.98 -10.65 -3.23
N LEU A 77 3.24 -10.97 -1.95
CA LEU A 77 3.59 -12.33 -1.49
C LEU A 77 2.91 -12.58 -0.14
N ASP A 78 1.88 -13.42 -0.14
CA ASP A 78 0.97 -13.58 1.00
C ASP A 78 1.20 -14.88 1.80
N GLY A 79 2.33 -15.57 1.56
CA GLY A 79 2.71 -16.78 2.28
C GLY A 79 3.77 -17.62 1.57
N PRO A 80 4.15 -18.76 2.13
CA PRO A 80 4.87 -19.81 1.40
C PRO A 80 3.98 -20.40 0.30
N GLU A 81 4.53 -21.25 -0.54
CA GLU A 81 3.94 -21.74 -1.79
C GLU A 81 2.48 -22.15 -1.65
N LYS A 82 2.18 -23.10 -0.77
CA LYS A 82 0.82 -23.63 -0.57
C LYS A 82 -0.19 -22.52 -0.22
N ILE A 83 0.20 -21.60 0.67
CA ILE A 83 -0.67 -20.50 1.12
C ILE A 83 -0.81 -19.47 0.01
N HIS A 84 0.30 -19.06 -0.60
CA HIS A 84 0.28 -18.05 -1.65
C HIS A 84 -0.51 -18.54 -2.87
N ASN A 85 -0.26 -19.77 -3.32
CA ASN A 85 -1.00 -20.37 -4.43
C ASN A 85 -2.50 -20.52 -4.13
N GLY A 86 -2.86 -20.87 -2.89
CA GLY A 86 -4.25 -20.90 -2.46
C GLY A 86 -4.96 -19.55 -2.52
N ILE A 87 -4.23 -18.43 -2.37
CA ILE A 87 -4.77 -17.07 -2.41
C ILE A 87 -4.74 -16.49 -3.84
N ARG A 88 -3.67 -16.77 -4.61
CA ARG A 88 -3.35 -16.07 -5.87
C ARG A 88 -3.42 -16.93 -7.12
N GLY A 89 -3.68 -18.22 -6.95
CA GLY A 89 -3.73 -19.21 -8.04
C GLY A 89 -2.48 -20.05 -8.14
N GLU A 90 -2.65 -21.26 -8.71
CA GLU A 90 -1.60 -22.27 -8.82
C GLU A 90 -0.39 -21.75 -9.60
N GLY A 91 0.82 -22.04 -9.11
CA GLY A 91 2.09 -21.59 -9.69
C GLY A 91 2.39 -20.10 -9.55
N ALA A 92 1.55 -19.32 -8.85
CA ALA A 92 1.80 -17.89 -8.63
C ALA A 92 3.05 -17.66 -7.78
N PHE A 93 3.28 -18.50 -6.78
CA PHE A 93 4.43 -18.36 -5.88
C PHE A 93 5.77 -18.41 -6.64
N GLU A 94 5.97 -19.43 -7.45
CA GLU A 94 7.21 -19.58 -8.23
C GLU A 94 7.42 -18.41 -9.19
N LYS A 95 6.38 -18.01 -9.93
CA LYS A 95 6.43 -16.85 -10.84
C LYS A 95 6.80 -15.55 -10.12
N VAL A 96 6.28 -15.33 -8.93
CA VAL A 96 6.60 -14.17 -8.09
C VAL A 96 8.06 -14.14 -7.70
N LEU A 97 8.64 -15.28 -7.31
CA LEU A 97 10.05 -15.36 -6.94
C LEU A 97 10.98 -15.16 -8.15
N ILE A 98 10.65 -15.78 -9.29
CA ILE A 98 11.37 -15.56 -10.55
C ILE A 98 11.31 -14.06 -10.92
N GLY A 99 10.14 -13.44 -10.86
CA GLY A 99 9.98 -12.02 -11.16
C GLY A 99 10.79 -11.11 -10.24
N ALA A 100 10.80 -11.40 -8.94
CA ALA A 100 11.61 -10.67 -7.96
C ALA A 100 13.12 -10.79 -8.28
N ASP A 101 13.61 -12.01 -8.56
CA ASP A 101 15.01 -12.26 -8.89
C ASP A 101 15.40 -11.57 -10.21
N ASN A 102 14.55 -11.61 -11.24
CA ASN A 102 14.80 -10.94 -12.51
C ASN A 102 14.94 -9.41 -12.33
N LEU A 103 14.04 -8.79 -11.56
CA LEU A 103 14.14 -7.37 -11.24
C LEU A 103 15.43 -7.05 -10.45
N LYS A 104 15.77 -7.87 -9.47
CA LYS A 104 17.01 -7.69 -8.69
C LYS A 104 18.25 -7.79 -9.56
N LYS A 105 18.32 -8.73 -10.49
CA LYS A 105 19.44 -8.85 -11.47
C LYS A 105 19.60 -7.60 -12.34
N LYS A 106 18.49 -6.90 -12.64
CA LYS A 106 18.48 -5.64 -13.42
C LYS A 106 18.64 -4.38 -12.53
N GLY A 107 18.93 -4.53 -11.23
CA GLY A 107 19.19 -3.41 -10.31
C GLY A 107 17.93 -2.67 -9.86
N VAL A 108 16.74 -3.20 -10.10
CA VAL A 108 15.47 -2.60 -9.65
C VAL A 108 15.26 -2.89 -8.17
N LYS A 109 14.81 -1.89 -7.41
CA LYS A 109 14.39 -2.09 -6.00
C LYS A 109 13.11 -2.88 -5.93
N VAL A 110 13.14 -4.01 -5.23
CA VAL A 110 11.99 -4.90 -5.05
C VAL A 110 11.46 -4.79 -3.62
N LEU A 111 10.18 -4.49 -3.50
CA LEU A 111 9.46 -4.49 -2.24
C LEU A 111 8.44 -5.62 -2.26
N ILE A 112 8.36 -6.36 -1.15
CA ILE A 112 7.29 -7.34 -0.96
C ILE A 112 6.21 -6.73 -0.06
N SER A 113 4.95 -6.94 -0.46
CA SER A 113 3.77 -6.60 0.33
C SER A 113 3.06 -7.86 0.77
N PHE A 114 2.98 -8.07 2.08
CA PHE A 114 2.23 -9.15 2.70
C PHE A 114 0.90 -8.62 3.23
N THR A 115 -0.22 -9.17 2.76
CA THR A 115 -1.55 -8.84 3.28
C THR A 115 -1.96 -9.86 4.33
N ALA A 116 -1.94 -9.44 5.59
CA ALA A 116 -2.24 -10.31 6.72
C ALA A 116 -3.74 -10.61 6.83
N MET A 117 -4.04 -11.90 6.85
CA MET A 117 -5.36 -12.50 7.00
C MET A 117 -5.30 -13.64 8.02
N LYS A 118 -6.45 -14.07 8.54
CA LYS A 118 -6.56 -15.18 9.48
C LYS A 118 -5.86 -16.45 8.99
N MET A 119 -5.93 -16.73 7.69
CA MET A 119 -5.35 -17.93 7.10
C MET A 119 -3.82 -17.91 6.92
N ASN A 120 -3.18 -16.72 6.96
CA ASN A 120 -1.76 -16.61 6.61
C ASN A 120 -0.87 -15.89 7.64
N TYR A 121 -1.42 -15.24 8.67
CA TYR A 121 -0.63 -14.38 9.57
C TYR A 121 0.55 -15.09 10.23
N LYS A 122 0.41 -16.40 10.54
CA LYS A 122 1.50 -17.21 11.12
C LYS A 122 2.68 -17.43 10.18
N SER A 123 2.46 -17.29 8.88
CA SER A 123 3.52 -17.50 7.87
C SER A 123 4.41 -16.26 7.64
N PHE A 124 4.18 -15.14 8.34
CA PHE A 124 4.95 -13.91 8.13
C PHE A 124 6.46 -14.10 8.33
N LYS A 125 6.87 -14.88 9.33
CA LYS A 125 8.28 -15.22 9.54
C LYS A 125 8.88 -15.97 8.35
N GLU A 126 8.15 -16.91 7.78
CA GLU A 126 8.59 -17.67 6.62
C GLU A 126 8.73 -16.78 5.38
N VAL A 127 7.75 -15.88 5.16
CA VAL A 127 7.85 -14.85 4.10
C VAL A 127 9.08 -13.97 4.31
N ALA A 128 9.39 -13.56 5.54
CA ALA A 128 10.59 -12.78 5.81
C ALA A 128 11.89 -13.55 5.48
N LEU A 129 11.93 -14.85 5.72
CA LEU A 129 13.07 -15.70 5.36
C LEU A 129 13.20 -15.85 3.84
N ILE A 130 12.09 -16.01 3.12
CA ILE A 130 12.05 -16.02 1.66
C ILE A 130 12.58 -14.68 1.12
N CYS A 131 12.08 -13.55 1.63
CA CYS A 131 12.56 -12.22 1.25
C CYS A 131 14.08 -12.05 1.47
N LYS A 132 14.61 -12.58 2.59
CA LYS A 132 16.05 -12.58 2.86
C LYS A 132 16.82 -13.37 1.80
N LYS A 133 16.37 -14.58 1.47
CA LYS A 133 16.99 -15.47 0.47
C LYS A 133 17.05 -14.79 -0.89
N HIS A 134 15.99 -14.13 -1.32
CA HIS A 134 15.85 -13.43 -2.60
C HIS A 134 16.32 -11.96 -2.57
N LYS A 135 17.03 -11.54 -1.51
CA LYS A 135 17.64 -10.20 -1.36
C LYS A 135 16.66 -9.05 -1.63
N VAL A 136 15.42 -9.22 -1.20
CA VAL A 136 14.37 -8.19 -1.30
C VAL A 136 14.76 -6.95 -0.48
N ASP A 137 14.52 -5.76 -1.02
CA ASP A 137 14.95 -4.50 -0.40
C ASP A 137 14.06 -4.10 0.78
N LYS A 138 12.74 -4.41 0.72
CA LYS A 138 11.80 -4.20 1.82
C LYS A 138 10.69 -5.24 1.83
N LEU A 139 10.30 -5.64 3.03
CA LEU A 139 9.07 -6.39 3.30
C LEU A 139 8.13 -5.49 4.09
N TRP A 140 6.94 -5.22 3.53
CA TRP A 140 5.87 -4.50 4.18
C TRP A 140 4.73 -5.45 4.49
N TRP A 141 3.95 -5.13 5.49
CA TRP A 141 2.74 -5.85 5.76
C TRP A 141 1.61 -4.91 6.18
N ASP A 142 0.39 -5.31 5.87
CA ASP A 142 -0.83 -4.62 6.22
C ASP A 142 -1.90 -5.65 6.56
N ARG A 143 -2.87 -5.29 7.41
CA ARG A 143 -4.07 -6.10 7.59
C ARG A 143 -4.97 -5.99 6.36
N VAL A 144 -5.67 -7.06 6.01
CA VAL A 144 -6.67 -7.05 4.94
C VAL A 144 -7.77 -6.02 5.21
N VAL A 145 -8.32 -5.45 4.16
CA VAL A 145 -9.54 -4.63 4.18
C VAL A 145 -10.46 -5.17 3.08
N THR A 146 -11.58 -5.75 3.46
CA THR A 146 -12.54 -6.44 2.59
C THR A 146 -13.91 -6.47 3.26
N ASP A 147 -14.95 -6.85 2.53
CA ASP A 147 -16.29 -7.08 3.08
C ASP A 147 -16.45 -8.48 3.69
N ASP A 148 -15.56 -9.42 3.37
CA ASP A 148 -15.54 -10.75 3.99
C ASP A 148 -14.94 -10.67 5.41
N ARG A 149 -15.82 -10.82 6.40
CA ARG A 149 -15.43 -10.76 7.81
C ARG A 149 -14.65 -11.98 8.32
N ASN A 150 -14.74 -13.11 7.63
CA ASN A 150 -14.10 -14.36 8.07
C ASN A 150 -12.59 -14.34 7.93
N VAL A 151 -12.05 -13.43 7.13
CA VAL A 151 -10.61 -13.31 6.88
C VAL A 151 -9.90 -12.35 7.83
N TYR A 152 -10.63 -11.59 8.65
CA TYR A 152 -10.02 -10.65 9.59
C TYR A 152 -9.34 -11.38 10.75
N LEU A 153 -8.24 -10.79 11.22
CA LEU A 153 -7.55 -11.24 12.42
C LEU A 153 -8.38 -10.90 13.66
N SER A 154 -8.35 -11.79 14.65
CA SER A 154 -8.74 -11.44 16.02
C SER A 154 -7.73 -10.48 16.65
N THR A 155 -8.05 -9.95 17.81
CA THR A 155 -7.12 -9.10 18.58
C THR A 155 -5.86 -9.86 18.98
N GLU A 156 -6.01 -11.12 19.40
CA GLU A 156 -4.91 -12.01 19.79
C GLU A 156 -4.01 -12.37 18.60
N GLU A 157 -4.60 -12.73 17.47
CA GLU A 157 -3.89 -13.03 16.22
C GLU A 157 -3.10 -11.82 15.71
N PHE A 158 -3.72 -10.64 15.78
CA PHE A 158 -3.04 -9.39 15.41
C PHE A 158 -1.90 -9.05 16.37
N LYS A 159 -2.07 -9.27 17.68
CA LYS A 159 -1.00 -9.11 18.67
C LYS A 159 0.18 -10.04 18.39
N GLU A 160 -0.09 -11.34 18.18
CA GLU A 160 0.92 -12.34 17.83
C GLU A 160 1.72 -11.92 16.58
N LEU A 161 1.04 -11.56 15.50
CA LEU A 161 1.69 -11.08 14.28
C LEU A 161 2.52 -9.82 14.51
N SER A 162 2.00 -8.86 15.28
CA SER A 162 2.67 -7.60 15.58
C SER A 162 3.96 -7.80 16.36
N GLU A 163 3.94 -8.70 17.37
CA GLU A 163 5.11 -9.06 18.16
C GLU A 163 6.17 -9.76 17.29
N GLU A 164 5.75 -10.70 16.42
CA GLU A 164 6.65 -11.37 15.49
C GLU A 164 7.27 -10.37 14.50
N ALA A 165 6.46 -9.49 13.91
CA ALA A 165 6.94 -8.48 12.97
C ALA A 165 7.93 -7.51 13.65
N CYS A 166 7.70 -7.13 14.90
CA CYS A 166 8.62 -6.31 15.69
C CYS A 166 9.95 -7.05 15.91
N ARG A 167 9.92 -8.31 16.31
CA ARG A 167 11.10 -9.13 16.49
C ARG A 167 11.93 -9.26 15.20
N LEU A 168 11.25 -9.49 14.08
CA LEU A 168 11.89 -9.60 12.77
C LEU A 168 12.47 -8.27 12.28
N SER A 169 11.82 -7.13 12.55
CA SER A 169 12.35 -5.82 12.15
C SER A 169 13.60 -5.43 12.93
N LYS A 170 13.72 -5.83 14.20
CA LYS A 170 14.95 -5.68 14.97
C LYS A 170 16.09 -6.53 14.40
N LYS A 171 15.77 -7.71 13.86
CA LYS A 171 16.75 -8.66 13.29
C LYS A 171 17.12 -8.34 11.84
N TYR A 172 16.16 -7.88 11.04
CA TYR A 172 16.31 -7.68 9.60
C TYR A 172 15.87 -6.26 9.20
N LYS A 173 16.82 -5.41 8.80
CA LYS A 173 16.56 -4.01 8.42
C LYS A 173 15.58 -3.83 7.24
N PHE A 174 15.40 -4.86 6.42
CA PHE A 174 14.45 -4.83 5.30
C PHE A 174 13.00 -5.04 5.74
N VAL A 175 12.74 -5.59 6.93
CA VAL A 175 11.38 -5.73 7.47
C VAL A 175 10.92 -4.39 8.01
N ASN A 176 9.88 -3.82 7.38
CA ASN A 176 9.36 -2.51 7.71
C ASN A 176 8.01 -2.60 8.42
N ASN A 177 7.93 -2.05 9.60
CA ASN A 177 6.74 -2.07 10.45
C ASN A 177 5.92 -0.77 10.40
N ASN A 178 6.43 0.30 9.76
CA ASN A 178 5.86 1.64 9.86
C ASN A 178 4.43 1.78 9.28
N ARG A 179 3.99 0.87 8.41
CA ARG A 179 2.63 0.96 7.80
C ARG A 179 1.55 0.28 8.62
N SER A 180 1.88 -0.80 9.30
CA SER A 180 0.92 -1.70 9.91
C SER A 180 0.76 -1.48 11.41
N LEU A 181 1.68 -0.75 12.02
CA LEU A 181 1.92 -0.78 13.46
C LEU A 181 1.58 0.52 14.14
N GLN A 182 0.36 0.89 13.99
CA GLN A 182 -0.23 1.94 14.80
C GLN A 182 -0.30 1.57 16.29
N LEU A 183 -0.10 0.29 16.62
CA LEU A 183 -0.26 -0.24 17.98
C LEU A 183 1.01 -0.74 18.64
N LEU A 184 2.20 -0.63 18.03
CA LEU A 184 3.44 -1.03 18.69
C LEU A 184 4.02 0.08 19.55
N PRO A 185 4.14 -0.13 20.86
CA PRO A 185 4.62 0.88 21.82
C PRO A 185 6.09 1.26 21.63
N GLU A 186 6.88 0.39 20.99
CA GLU A 186 8.34 0.50 20.93
C GLU A 186 8.86 1.30 19.74
N ASP A 187 8.04 1.56 18.71
CA ASP A 187 8.48 2.31 17.54
C ASP A 187 8.52 3.84 17.81
N LYS A 188 9.63 4.45 17.44
CA LYS A 188 9.88 5.88 17.66
C LYS A 188 9.04 6.80 16.77
N CYS A 189 8.47 6.28 15.70
CA CYS A 189 7.69 7.06 14.73
C CYS A 189 6.22 6.65 14.77
N GLY A 190 5.33 7.61 15.02
CA GLY A 190 3.90 7.42 14.85
C GLY A 190 3.56 7.19 13.37
N TYR A 191 2.56 6.35 13.11
CA TYR A 191 2.02 6.19 11.78
C TYR A 191 1.04 7.34 11.48
N GLU A 192 1.31 8.06 10.40
CA GLU A 192 0.37 9.05 9.90
C GLU A 192 -0.37 8.53 8.67
N CYS A 193 -1.71 8.47 8.76
CA CYS A 193 -2.55 8.08 7.63
C CYS A 193 -2.48 9.15 6.52
N SER A 194 -2.11 8.74 5.32
CA SER A 194 -1.99 9.64 4.17
C SER A 194 -3.31 9.97 3.47
N ALA A 195 -4.41 9.28 3.84
CA ALA A 195 -5.74 9.55 3.26
C ALA A 195 -6.21 10.97 3.62
N GLY A 196 -6.65 11.72 2.61
CA GLY A 196 -7.05 13.11 2.75
C GLY A 196 -5.89 14.13 2.80
N LYS A 197 -4.63 13.67 2.77
CA LYS A 197 -3.45 14.55 2.85
C LYS A 197 -2.55 14.46 1.61
N ARG A 198 -2.01 13.27 1.34
CA ARG A 198 -0.95 13.06 0.33
C ARG A 198 -1.28 11.91 -0.62
N LEU A 199 -2.48 11.39 -0.57
CA LEU A 199 -2.88 10.23 -1.35
C LEU A 199 -4.17 10.54 -2.09
N LEU A 200 -4.12 10.35 -3.40
CA LEU A 200 -5.27 10.37 -4.28
C LEU A 200 -5.25 9.10 -5.12
N ILE A 201 -6.38 8.46 -5.26
CA ILE A 201 -6.58 7.33 -6.15
C ILE A 201 -7.48 7.76 -7.30
N VAL A 202 -7.07 7.45 -8.51
CA VAL A 202 -7.90 7.59 -9.71
C VAL A 202 -8.17 6.18 -10.23
N LEU A 203 -9.45 5.81 -10.28
CA LEU A 203 -9.89 4.52 -10.80
C LEU A 203 -9.92 4.51 -12.34
N ALA A 204 -10.01 3.33 -12.95
CA ALA A 204 -10.05 3.17 -14.40
C ALA A 204 -11.23 3.91 -15.06
N ASN A 205 -12.34 4.09 -14.36
CA ASN A 205 -13.50 4.87 -14.81
C ASN A 205 -13.39 6.38 -14.50
N GLY A 206 -12.23 6.83 -14.00
CA GLY A 206 -11.98 8.23 -13.65
C GLY A 206 -12.52 8.67 -12.29
N ALA A 207 -13.21 7.82 -11.54
CA ALA A 207 -13.64 8.16 -10.19
C ALA A 207 -12.42 8.34 -9.27
N MET A 208 -12.50 9.32 -8.37
CA MET A 208 -11.42 9.65 -7.44
C MET A 208 -11.77 9.27 -6.01
N MET A 209 -10.77 8.78 -5.26
CA MET A 209 -10.90 8.39 -3.86
C MET A 209 -9.70 8.88 -3.03
N PRO A 210 -9.87 9.15 -1.74
CA PRO A 210 -8.77 9.54 -0.84
C PRO A 210 -7.80 8.39 -0.53
N CYS A 211 -8.25 7.14 -0.67
CA CYS A 211 -7.46 5.94 -0.44
C CYS A 211 -8.19 4.72 -1.01
N ARG A 212 -7.46 3.77 -1.60
CA ARG A 212 -8.05 2.50 -2.08
C ARG A 212 -8.72 1.66 -0.99
N ARG A 213 -8.39 1.92 0.27
CA ARG A 213 -8.92 1.19 1.45
C ARG A 213 -10.06 1.97 2.16
N LEU A 214 -10.44 3.13 1.63
CA LEU A 214 -11.56 3.95 2.10
C LEU A 214 -12.40 4.30 0.87
N PRO A 215 -13.52 3.61 0.62
CA PRO A 215 -14.27 3.64 -0.64
C PRO A 215 -15.18 4.89 -0.75
N PHE A 216 -14.64 6.07 -0.48
CA PHE A 216 -15.36 7.33 -0.62
C PHE A 216 -15.06 7.93 -1.99
N ILE A 217 -16.06 8.02 -2.85
CA ILE A 217 -15.92 8.76 -4.10
C ILE A 217 -15.97 10.25 -3.80
N ILE A 218 -14.89 10.97 -4.12
CA ILE A 218 -14.76 12.42 -3.91
C ILE A 218 -15.01 13.23 -5.17
N GLY A 219 -15.12 12.58 -6.31
CA GLY A 219 -15.38 13.22 -7.60
C GLY A 219 -14.93 12.35 -8.75
N SER A 220 -14.77 12.95 -9.91
CA SER A 220 -14.22 12.32 -11.13
C SER A 220 -13.16 13.21 -11.74
N ILE A 221 -12.09 12.60 -12.22
CA ILE A 221 -11.01 13.29 -12.93
C ILE A 221 -11.47 13.92 -14.26
N TYR A 222 -12.56 13.37 -14.83
CA TYR A 222 -13.14 13.85 -16.09
C TYR A 222 -14.14 15.00 -15.93
N LYS A 223 -14.45 15.43 -14.70
CA LYS A 223 -15.25 16.62 -14.48
C LYS A 223 -14.45 17.88 -14.86
N GLU A 224 -15.18 18.89 -15.34
CA GLU A 224 -14.61 20.22 -15.54
C GLU A 224 -14.10 20.79 -14.22
N GLY A 225 -13.06 21.63 -14.32
CA GLY A 225 -12.42 22.25 -13.17
C GLY A 225 -11.02 21.71 -12.88
N ARG A 226 -10.32 22.43 -12.03
CA ARG A 226 -8.96 22.09 -11.62
C ARG A 226 -8.96 21.01 -10.54
N LEU A 227 -7.93 20.18 -10.55
CA LEU A 227 -7.75 19.15 -9.52
C LEU A 227 -7.58 19.75 -8.11
N VAL A 228 -7.02 20.96 -8.01
CA VAL A 228 -6.93 21.74 -6.76
C VAL A 228 -8.32 21.92 -6.13
N ASP A 229 -9.30 22.33 -6.92
CA ASP A 229 -10.66 22.59 -6.42
C ASP A 229 -11.33 21.29 -5.95
N LEU A 230 -11.06 20.18 -6.64
CA LEU A 230 -11.61 18.87 -6.33
C LEU A 230 -10.96 18.19 -5.11
N ILE A 231 -9.74 18.56 -4.73
CA ILE A 231 -9.01 17.96 -3.61
C ILE A 231 -9.04 18.87 -2.39
N ASP A 232 -8.58 20.10 -2.52
CA ASP A 232 -8.31 20.98 -1.38
C ASP A 232 -9.59 21.50 -0.70
N TYR A 233 -10.64 21.68 -1.51
CA TYR A 233 -11.96 22.13 -1.01
C TYR A 233 -12.96 20.99 -0.82
N ASN A 234 -12.55 19.74 -1.02
CA ASN A 234 -13.43 18.59 -0.83
C ASN A 234 -13.66 18.30 0.64
N GLU A 235 -14.93 18.23 1.04
CA GLU A 235 -15.31 18.00 2.44
C GLU A 235 -14.78 16.68 3.00
N THR A 236 -14.83 15.58 2.21
CA THR A 236 -14.33 14.26 2.61
C THR A 236 -12.82 14.27 2.80
N MET A 237 -12.07 14.89 1.86
CA MET A 237 -10.62 15.05 1.99
C MET A 237 -10.28 15.84 3.24
N ASN A 238 -10.94 16.96 3.46
CA ASN A 238 -10.75 17.81 4.64
C ASN A 238 -11.09 17.09 5.95
N LYS A 239 -12.17 16.31 5.98
CA LYS A 239 -12.52 15.49 7.15
C LYS A 239 -11.45 14.42 7.45
N LEU A 240 -10.92 13.78 6.41
CA LEU A 240 -9.90 12.75 6.57
C LEU A 240 -8.52 13.32 6.92
N SER A 241 -8.19 14.55 6.49
CA SER A 241 -6.92 15.20 6.79
C SER A 241 -6.78 15.60 8.28
N LYS A 242 -7.89 15.83 8.96
CA LYS A 242 -7.92 16.24 10.38
C LYS A 242 -7.49 15.09 11.30
N PRO A 243 -6.83 15.40 12.43
CA PRO A 243 -6.61 14.44 13.51
C PRO A 243 -7.94 13.84 13.96
N ARG A 244 -7.92 12.57 14.35
CA ARG A 244 -9.06 11.91 14.94
C ARG A 244 -8.80 11.63 16.42
N PHE A 245 -9.86 11.65 17.19
CA PHE A 245 -9.83 11.43 18.65
C PHE A 245 -10.86 10.36 19.01
N PRO A 246 -10.57 9.06 18.76
CA PRO A 246 -11.50 8.00 19.12
C PRO A 246 -11.73 7.96 20.62
N GLU A 247 -12.96 7.68 21.01
CA GLU A 247 -13.30 7.46 22.40
C GLU A 247 -12.43 6.35 23.02
N GLY A 248 -11.98 6.54 24.25
CA GLY A 248 -11.08 5.63 24.95
C GLY A 248 -9.60 5.71 24.51
N CYS A 249 -9.27 6.51 23.46
CA CYS A 249 -7.89 6.66 23.01
C CYS A 249 -7.20 7.92 23.55
N ILE A 250 -7.96 8.99 23.85
CA ILE A 250 -7.38 10.31 24.21
C ILE A 250 -6.51 10.23 25.46
N LYS A 251 -6.90 9.43 26.45
CA LYS A 251 -6.14 9.23 27.69
C LYS A 251 -5.09 8.11 27.59
N CYS A 252 -4.97 7.45 26.44
CA CYS A 252 -4.01 6.37 26.24
C CYS A 252 -2.59 6.93 26.09
N LYS A 253 -1.64 6.43 26.87
CA LYS A 253 -0.22 6.83 26.81
C LYS A 253 0.44 6.62 25.44
N HIS A 254 -0.15 5.77 24.60
CA HIS A 254 0.34 5.48 23.25
C HIS A 254 -0.35 6.28 22.15
N PHE A 255 -1.32 7.15 22.50
CA PHE A 255 -2.17 7.84 21.53
C PHE A 255 -1.37 8.69 20.53
N THR A 256 -0.36 9.41 20.99
CA THR A 256 0.50 10.27 20.13
C THR A 256 1.23 9.50 19.02
N LYS A 257 1.51 8.21 19.26
CA LYS A 257 2.16 7.33 18.27
C LYS A 257 1.14 6.53 17.46
N CYS A 258 0.11 6.02 18.13
CA CYS A 258 -0.88 5.12 17.55
C CYS A 258 -1.97 5.86 16.75
N ASN A 259 -2.30 7.10 17.11
CA ASN A 259 -3.39 7.88 16.49
C ASN A 259 -4.74 7.12 16.42
N GLY A 260 -5.01 6.24 17.39
CA GLY A 260 -6.22 5.42 17.44
C GLY A 260 -6.22 4.22 16.46
N GLY A 261 -5.07 3.83 15.89
CA GLY A 261 -4.91 2.65 15.06
C GLY A 261 -5.29 2.83 13.58
N SER A 262 -5.60 1.73 12.89
CA SER A 262 -5.90 1.75 11.46
C SER A 262 -7.32 2.21 11.15
N ARG A 263 -7.46 3.42 10.63
CA ARG A 263 -8.76 4.00 10.25
C ARG A 263 -9.52 3.13 9.23
N CYS A 264 -8.82 2.63 8.20
CA CYS A 264 -9.46 1.85 7.14
C CYS A 264 -9.91 0.46 7.60
N VAL A 265 -9.12 -0.23 8.43
CA VAL A 265 -9.51 -1.53 9.02
C VAL A 265 -10.71 -1.36 9.94
N THR A 266 -10.68 -0.32 10.79
CA THR A 266 -11.79 -0.03 11.70
C THR A 266 -13.06 0.34 10.92
N TYR A 267 -12.94 1.20 9.91
CA TYR A 267 -14.09 1.59 9.09
C TYR A 267 -14.72 0.39 8.37
N ALA A 268 -13.91 -0.47 7.75
CA ALA A 268 -14.41 -1.65 7.05
C ALA A 268 -15.19 -2.60 7.96
N GLN A 269 -14.80 -2.70 9.23
CA GLN A 269 -15.48 -3.60 10.17
C GLN A 269 -16.64 -2.96 10.94
N THR A 270 -16.63 -1.65 11.12
CA THR A 270 -17.59 -0.94 12.00
C THR A 270 -18.43 0.13 11.31
N GLY A 271 -18.05 0.54 10.09
CA GLY A 271 -18.64 1.71 9.41
C GLY A 271 -18.27 3.07 10.04
N LYS A 272 -17.44 3.09 11.07
CA LYS A 272 -17.12 4.32 11.84
C LYS A 272 -15.69 4.78 11.56
N LEU A 273 -15.52 6.00 11.06
CA LEU A 273 -14.19 6.60 10.79
C LEU A 273 -13.43 7.00 12.05
N ASN A 274 -14.13 7.33 13.11
CA ASN A 274 -13.56 7.83 14.37
C ASN A 274 -13.71 6.84 15.53
N ALA A 275 -13.66 5.54 15.25
CA ALA A 275 -13.66 4.53 16.30
C ALA A 275 -12.21 4.09 16.63
N LYS A 276 -12.01 3.59 17.84
CA LYS A 276 -10.78 2.88 18.27
C LYS A 276 -10.54 1.69 17.35
N ASP A 277 -9.28 1.37 17.09
CA ASP A 277 -8.92 0.20 16.29
C ASP A 277 -9.52 -1.08 16.87
N VAL A 278 -10.19 -1.84 16.02
CA VAL A 278 -10.90 -3.08 16.41
C VAL A 278 -9.96 -4.16 16.96
N ASN A 279 -8.68 -4.12 16.60
CA ASN A 279 -7.67 -5.04 17.11
C ASN A 279 -6.79 -4.41 18.21
N CYS A 280 -7.24 -3.33 18.86
CA CYS A 280 -6.45 -2.71 19.92
C CYS A 280 -6.35 -3.63 21.14
N TYR A 281 -5.12 -4.05 21.46
CA TYR A 281 -4.80 -4.90 22.62
C TYR A 281 -4.10 -4.14 23.76
N ILE A 282 -4.12 -2.80 23.69
CA ILE A 282 -3.56 -1.88 24.70
C ILE A 282 -4.67 -1.30 25.54
#